data_77b1e277fc49270d12d162479fd91f40
#
_entry.id   77b1e277fc49270d12d162479fd91f40
#
_cell.length_a   1.000
_cell.length_b   1.000
_cell.length_c   1.000
_cell.angle_alpha   90.00
_cell.angle_beta   90.00
_cell.angle_gamma   90.00
#
_symmetry.space_group_name_H-M   'P 1'
#
loop_
_entity.id
_entity.type
_entity.pdbx_description
1 polymer ?
#
loop_
_entity_poly.entity_id
_entity_poly.type
_entity_poly.pdbx_seq_one_letter_code
_entity_poly.pdbx_strand_id
1 'polypeptide(L)'
;MSNHAEEQAIIETILDYVNEDETQREPEVLRAPTTDYTSERVLDEEIRVLFRNFPIIVAHASSLSDPGSFVTHDSTGVPILVTRNQAGEVQAFINVCRHRGARLEDRPCGQAKTFSCPYHGWTYDLSLIHISEPTRPY
;
A
#
# COMPACT_ATOMS: atom_id res chain seq x y z
N MET A 1 -18.26 17.50 0.90
CA MET A 1 -19.72 17.53 1.16
C MET A 1 -20.27 16.35 0.39
N SER A 2 -20.84 15.36 1.06
CA SER A 2 -21.49 14.23 0.41
C SER A 2 -22.69 14.74 -0.39
N ASN A 3 -22.83 14.28 -1.62
CA ASN A 3 -23.98 14.65 -2.45
C ASN A 3 -25.13 13.69 -2.14
N HIS A 4 -25.83 13.96 -1.06
CA HIS A 4 -26.91 13.12 -0.52
C HIS A 4 -27.97 12.73 -1.57
N ALA A 5 -28.22 13.60 -2.56
CA ALA A 5 -29.14 13.30 -3.65
C ALA A 5 -28.60 12.23 -4.62
N GLU A 6 -27.30 12.24 -4.85
CA GLU A 6 -26.63 11.26 -5.71
C GLU A 6 -26.54 9.87 -5.04
N GLU A 7 -26.25 9.85 -3.73
CA GLU A 7 -26.28 8.63 -2.92
C GLU A 7 -27.69 8.02 -2.89
N GLN A 8 -28.72 8.85 -2.73
CA GLN A 8 -30.11 8.40 -2.71
C GLN A 8 -30.53 7.81 -4.07
N ALA A 9 -30.16 8.44 -5.17
CA ALA A 9 -30.44 7.92 -6.52
C ALA A 9 -29.78 6.58 -6.79
N ILE A 10 -28.54 6.38 -6.32
CA ILE A 10 -27.83 5.10 -6.42
C ILE A 10 -28.56 4.02 -5.61
N ILE A 11 -28.98 4.34 -4.39
CA ILE A 11 -29.70 3.38 -3.53
C ILE A 11 -31.06 2.99 -4.17
N GLU A 12 -31.80 3.94 -4.69
CA GLU A 12 -33.07 3.68 -5.40
C GLU A 12 -32.86 2.75 -6.60
N THR A 13 -31.84 3.02 -7.44
CA THR A 13 -31.50 2.17 -8.58
C THR A 13 -31.14 0.73 -8.15
N ILE A 14 -30.37 0.56 -7.07
CA ILE A 14 -30.02 -0.76 -6.54
C ILE A 14 -31.26 -1.50 -6.04
N LEU A 15 -32.16 -0.81 -5.35
CA LEU A 15 -33.40 -1.41 -4.85
C LEU A 15 -34.33 -1.84 -5.98
N ASP A 16 -34.38 -1.08 -7.07
CA ASP A 16 -35.15 -1.46 -8.27
C ASP A 16 -34.61 -2.75 -8.90
N TYR A 17 -33.29 -2.87 -9.06
CA TYR A 17 -32.67 -4.11 -9.55
C TYR A 17 -32.95 -5.32 -8.65
N VAL A 18 -32.93 -5.12 -7.32
CA VAL A 18 -33.24 -6.20 -6.37
C VAL A 18 -34.72 -6.62 -6.46
N ASN A 19 -35.64 -5.67 -6.61
CA ASN A 19 -37.08 -5.93 -6.69
C ASN A 19 -37.48 -6.62 -8.01
N GLU A 20 -36.79 -6.29 -9.09
CA GLU A 20 -37.05 -6.84 -10.44
C GLU A 20 -36.24 -8.11 -10.74
N ASP A 21 -35.40 -8.58 -9.81
CA ASP A 21 -34.45 -9.69 -9.99
C ASP A 21 -33.53 -9.47 -11.21
N GLU A 22 -33.15 -8.21 -11.44
CA GLU A 22 -32.31 -7.78 -12.54
C GLU A 22 -30.93 -7.31 -12.06
N THR A 23 -30.00 -7.19 -12.99
CA THR A 23 -28.68 -6.61 -12.78
C THR A 23 -28.37 -5.63 -13.90
N GLN A 24 -27.57 -4.61 -13.58
CA GLN A 24 -27.08 -3.72 -14.62
C GLN A 24 -26.27 -4.53 -15.64
N ARG A 25 -26.69 -4.48 -16.89
CA ARG A 25 -26.04 -5.18 -18.02
C ARG A 25 -25.83 -4.20 -19.15
N GLU A 26 -24.67 -4.27 -19.76
CA GLU A 26 -24.44 -3.60 -21.03
C GLU A 26 -25.15 -4.34 -22.16
N PRO A 27 -25.63 -3.63 -23.21
CA PRO A 27 -26.37 -4.24 -24.30
C PRO A 27 -25.53 -5.22 -25.12
N GLU A 28 -24.20 -5.08 -25.10
CA GLU A 28 -23.26 -5.91 -25.82
C GLU A 28 -22.19 -6.54 -24.93
N VAL A 29 -21.73 -7.73 -25.28
CA VAL A 29 -20.62 -8.39 -24.59
C VAL A 29 -19.30 -7.74 -24.98
N LEU A 30 -18.65 -7.07 -24.06
CA LEU A 30 -17.28 -6.59 -24.23
C LEU A 30 -16.31 -7.79 -24.25
N ARG A 31 -15.48 -7.86 -25.29
CA ARG A 31 -14.39 -8.83 -25.41
C ARG A 31 -13.05 -8.10 -25.28
N ALA A 32 -12.43 -8.19 -24.11
CA ALA A 32 -11.10 -7.66 -23.90
C ALA A 32 -10.04 -8.68 -24.36
N PRO A 33 -8.99 -8.27 -25.07
CA PRO A 33 -7.88 -9.14 -25.42
C PRO A 33 -7.15 -9.63 -24.15
N THR A 34 -6.86 -10.93 -24.09
CA THR A 34 -6.11 -11.49 -22.94
C THR A 34 -4.69 -10.94 -22.84
N THR A 35 -4.14 -10.46 -23.95
CA THR A 35 -2.83 -9.78 -23.99
C THR A 35 -2.73 -8.55 -23.11
N ASP A 36 -3.84 -7.88 -22.83
CA ASP A 36 -3.86 -6.71 -21.94
C ASP A 36 -3.55 -7.11 -20.48
N TYR A 37 -3.78 -8.38 -20.13
CA TYR A 37 -3.53 -8.93 -18.77
C TYR A 37 -2.24 -9.75 -18.66
N THR A 38 -1.60 -10.09 -19.77
CA THR A 38 -0.44 -11.00 -19.78
C THR A 38 0.82 -10.37 -20.38
N SER A 39 0.74 -9.14 -20.88
CA SER A 39 1.87 -8.45 -21.51
C SER A 39 2.75 -7.76 -20.50
N GLU A 40 4.03 -8.14 -20.41
CA GLU A 40 5.04 -7.45 -19.60
C GLU A 40 5.13 -5.95 -19.95
N ARG A 41 5.01 -5.60 -21.23
CA ARG A 41 5.02 -4.21 -21.68
C ARG A 41 3.85 -3.40 -21.08
N VAL A 42 2.66 -4.00 -20.99
CA VAL A 42 1.50 -3.33 -20.37
C VAL A 42 1.73 -3.16 -18.87
N LEU A 43 2.24 -4.19 -18.19
CA LEU A 43 2.57 -4.11 -16.76
C LEU A 43 3.62 -3.03 -16.47
N ASP A 44 4.69 -2.95 -17.26
CA ASP A 44 5.72 -1.91 -17.12
C ASP A 44 5.13 -0.51 -17.28
N GLU A 45 4.21 -0.35 -18.23
CA GLU A 45 3.52 0.92 -18.47
C GLU A 45 2.56 1.27 -17.31
N GLU A 46 1.81 0.32 -16.80
CA GLU A 46 0.96 0.49 -15.62
C GLU A 46 1.77 0.89 -14.40
N ILE A 47 2.88 0.21 -14.13
CA ILE A 47 3.77 0.57 -13.03
C ILE A 47 4.28 2.00 -13.20
N ARG A 48 4.72 2.36 -14.39
CA ARG A 48 5.29 3.68 -14.69
C ARG A 48 4.25 4.80 -14.62
N VAL A 49 3.06 4.59 -15.18
CA VAL A 49 2.03 5.63 -15.34
C VAL A 49 1.05 5.66 -14.18
N LEU A 50 0.58 4.50 -13.72
CA LEU A 50 -0.46 4.40 -12.69
C LEU A 50 0.16 4.27 -11.29
N PHE A 51 0.85 3.17 -11.02
CA PHE A 51 1.26 2.84 -9.66
C PHE A 51 2.31 3.77 -9.04
N ARG A 52 3.07 4.51 -9.85
CA ARG A 52 4.06 5.49 -9.37
C ARG A 52 3.57 6.94 -9.35
N ASN A 53 2.45 7.24 -9.99
CA ASN A 53 1.95 8.61 -10.10
C ASN A 53 0.60 8.85 -9.43
N PHE A 54 -0.12 7.79 -9.09
CA PHE A 54 -1.42 7.91 -8.43
C PHE A 54 -1.39 7.26 -7.06
N PRO A 55 -2.25 7.71 -6.13
CA PRO A 55 -2.42 7.04 -4.84
C PRO A 55 -2.83 5.58 -5.01
N ILE A 56 -2.18 4.69 -4.28
CA ILE A 56 -2.47 3.26 -4.26
C ILE A 56 -2.83 2.80 -2.86
N ILE A 57 -3.68 1.78 -2.77
CA ILE A 57 -3.99 1.12 -1.50
C ILE A 57 -2.89 0.09 -1.22
N VAL A 58 -2.07 0.33 -0.18
CA VAL A 58 -0.96 -0.56 0.20
C VAL A 58 -1.31 -1.51 1.33
N ALA A 59 -2.29 -1.17 2.19
CA ALA A 59 -2.73 -2.02 3.28
C ALA A 59 -4.11 -1.58 3.78
N HIS A 60 -4.82 -2.49 4.46
CA HIS A 60 -6.02 -2.14 5.22
C HIS A 60 -5.63 -1.59 6.59
N ALA A 61 -6.38 -0.59 7.10
CA ALA A 61 -6.06 0.06 8.37
C ALA A 61 -6.01 -0.90 9.58
N SER A 62 -6.79 -2.00 9.54
CA SER A 62 -6.78 -3.02 10.60
C SER A 62 -5.48 -3.83 10.66
N SER A 63 -4.69 -3.84 9.59
CA SER A 63 -3.36 -4.46 9.59
C SER A 63 -2.32 -3.66 10.38
N LEU A 64 -2.68 -2.43 10.74
CA LEU A 64 -1.85 -1.48 11.48
C LEU A 64 -2.60 -1.03 12.74
N SER A 65 -3.20 -1.95 13.51
CA SER A 65 -4.10 -1.66 14.64
C SER A 65 -3.40 -0.94 15.78
N ASP A 66 -2.18 -1.33 16.10
CA ASP A 66 -1.46 -0.90 17.31
C ASP A 66 -0.18 -0.12 16.98
N PRO A 67 0.26 0.77 17.88
CA PRO A 67 1.59 1.38 17.77
C PRO A 67 2.68 0.31 17.63
N GLY A 68 3.55 0.47 16.64
CA GLY A 68 4.57 -0.50 16.29
C GLY A 68 4.16 -1.53 15.23
N SER A 69 2.87 -1.62 14.87
CA SER A 69 2.45 -2.42 13.73
C SER A 69 3.06 -1.89 12.43
N PHE A 70 3.46 -2.81 11.56
CA PHE A 70 3.99 -2.46 10.24
C PHE A 70 3.54 -3.45 9.17
N VAL A 71 3.56 -3.01 7.92
CA VAL A 71 3.44 -3.83 6.71
C VAL A 71 4.48 -3.39 5.67
N THR A 72 4.96 -4.33 4.87
CA THR A 72 5.79 -4.04 3.70
C THR A 72 5.01 -4.25 2.41
N HIS A 73 5.36 -3.50 1.36
CA HIS A 73 4.72 -3.59 0.06
C HIS A 73 5.76 -3.40 -1.05
N ASP A 74 5.78 -4.32 -2.02
CA ASP A 74 6.80 -4.34 -3.09
C ASP A 74 6.20 -4.36 -4.51
N SER A 75 4.89 -4.54 -4.66
CA SER A 75 4.25 -4.83 -5.95
C SER A 75 4.42 -3.73 -7.01
N THR A 76 4.82 -2.53 -6.62
CA THR A 76 5.05 -1.40 -7.54
C THR A 76 6.51 -1.28 -7.99
N GLY A 77 7.37 -2.23 -7.61
CA GLY A 77 8.81 -2.16 -7.85
C GLY A 77 9.55 -1.13 -6.98
N VAL A 78 8.86 -0.48 -6.04
CA VAL A 78 9.44 0.38 -5.00
C VAL A 78 9.14 -0.26 -3.65
N PRO A 79 10.16 -0.64 -2.86
CA PRO A 79 9.93 -1.23 -1.55
C PRO A 79 9.38 -0.18 -0.59
N ILE A 80 8.17 -0.41 -0.07
CA ILE A 80 7.49 0.49 0.88
C ILE A 80 7.42 -0.19 2.25
N LEU A 81 7.65 0.57 3.31
CA LEU A 81 7.41 0.20 4.69
C LEU A 81 6.37 1.16 5.26
N VAL A 82 5.23 0.61 5.69
CA VAL A 82 4.17 1.37 6.36
C VAL A 82 4.18 1.02 7.83
N THR A 83 4.18 2.01 8.70
CA THR A 83 4.24 1.84 10.15
C THR A 83 3.13 2.63 10.84
N ARG A 84 2.72 2.18 12.01
CA ARG A 84 2.00 3.02 12.97
C ARG A 84 2.97 3.46 14.06
N ASN A 85 3.20 4.77 14.19
CA ASN A 85 4.10 5.32 15.19
C ASN A 85 3.48 5.31 16.61
N GLN A 86 4.24 5.75 17.62
CA GLN A 86 3.78 5.77 19.02
C GLN A 86 2.65 6.79 19.26
N ALA A 87 2.49 7.78 18.40
CA ALA A 87 1.37 8.73 18.45
C ALA A 87 0.08 8.18 17.80
N GLY A 88 0.12 6.96 17.24
CA GLY A 88 -1.00 6.34 16.56
C GLY A 88 -1.16 6.77 15.09
N GLU A 89 -0.21 7.52 14.54
CA GLU A 89 -0.24 7.97 13.16
C GLU A 89 0.33 6.91 12.22
N VAL A 90 -0.31 6.71 11.07
CA VAL A 90 0.18 5.84 10.00
C VAL A 90 1.06 6.64 9.05
N GLN A 91 2.24 6.13 8.79
CA GLN A 91 3.24 6.75 7.93
C GLN A 91 3.80 5.70 6.95
N ALA A 92 4.16 6.13 5.74
CA ALA A 92 4.75 5.27 4.71
C ALA A 92 6.11 5.82 4.27
N PHE A 93 7.06 4.91 4.11
CA PHE A 93 8.46 5.23 3.78
C PHE A 93 8.97 4.28 2.71
N ILE A 94 10.03 4.69 2.01
CA ILE A 94 10.81 3.75 1.22
C ILE A 94 11.57 2.82 2.17
N ASN A 95 11.38 1.52 2.03
CA ASN A 95 11.96 0.47 2.89
C ASN A 95 13.45 0.26 2.59
N VAL A 96 14.26 1.30 2.79
CA VAL A 96 15.70 1.26 2.54
C VAL A 96 16.49 2.00 3.63
N CYS A 97 17.65 1.45 3.97
CA CYS A 97 18.61 2.09 4.86
C CYS A 97 19.29 3.27 4.14
N ARG A 98 19.30 4.44 4.76
CA ARG A 98 19.92 5.66 4.22
C ARG A 98 21.44 5.56 4.11
N HIS A 99 22.08 4.58 4.77
CA HIS A 99 23.53 4.39 4.70
C HIS A 99 23.98 3.90 3.31
N ARG A 100 23.45 2.74 2.86
CA ARG A 100 23.83 2.09 1.58
C ARG A 100 22.68 1.40 0.86
N GLY A 101 21.44 1.80 1.11
CA GLY A 101 20.28 1.32 0.36
C GLY A 101 19.85 -0.13 0.66
N ALA A 102 20.39 -0.77 1.70
CA ALA A 102 19.90 -2.09 2.08
C ALA A 102 18.47 -2.02 2.60
N ARG A 103 17.66 -3.04 2.34
CA ARG A 103 16.30 -3.15 2.87
C ARG A 103 16.35 -3.20 4.40
N LEU A 104 15.42 -2.50 5.05
CA LEU A 104 15.35 -2.44 6.52
C LEU A 104 14.52 -3.57 7.11
N GLU A 105 13.40 -3.93 6.45
CA GLU A 105 12.47 -4.94 6.94
C GLU A 105 12.03 -5.85 5.78
N ASP A 106 12.26 -7.16 5.92
CA ASP A 106 11.90 -8.17 4.92
C ASP A 106 10.59 -8.90 5.24
N ARG A 107 10.13 -8.84 6.49
CA ARG A 107 8.86 -9.48 6.88
C ARG A 107 7.68 -8.75 6.21
N PRO A 108 6.65 -9.46 5.75
CA PRO A 108 5.48 -8.84 5.10
C PRO A 108 4.66 -7.96 6.06
N CYS A 109 4.63 -8.32 7.34
CA CYS A 109 3.97 -7.56 8.41
C CYS A 109 4.47 -7.98 9.79
N GLY A 110 4.11 -7.23 10.81
CA GLY A 110 4.44 -7.56 12.20
C GLY A 110 4.36 -6.36 13.14
N GLN A 111 5.06 -6.51 14.27
CA GLN A 111 5.28 -5.44 15.23
C GLN A 111 6.77 -5.23 15.46
N ALA A 112 7.17 -3.98 15.59
CA ALA A 112 8.53 -3.56 15.88
C ALA A 112 8.52 -2.31 16.77
N LYS A 113 9.57 -2.13 17.54
CA LYS A 113 9.84 -0.87 18.25
C LYS A 113 10.81 0.01 17.45
N THR A 114 11.68 -0.65 16.69
CA THR A 114 12.71 -0.05 15.85
C THR A 114 13.00 -0.96 14.68
N PHE A 115 13.61 -0.43 13.63
CA PHE A 115 14.09 -1.18 12.46
C PHE A 115 15.60 -1.08 12.40
N SER A 116 16.30 -2.20 12.54
CA SER A 116 17.76 -2.25 12.48
C SER A 116 18.21 -2.81 11.14
N CYS A 117 19.03 -2.06 10.42
CA CYS A 117 19.58 -2.47 9.14
C CYS A 117 20.44 -3.73 9.31
N PRO A 118 20.15 -4.81 8.57
CA PRO A 118 20.89 -6.07 8.69
C PRO A 118 22.34 -5.97 8.19
N TYR A 119 22.66 -4.92 7.43
CA TYR A 119 23.99 -4.78 6.82
C TYR A 119 25.02 -4.19 7.79
N HIS A 120 24.71 -3.06 8.46
CA HIS A 120 25.66 -2.40 9.36
C HIS A 120 25.03 -1.98 10.70
N GLY A 121 23.82 -2.43 11.03
CA GLY A 121 23.18 -2.19 12.31
C GLY A 121 22.65 -0.77 12.53
N TRP A 122 22.60 0.08 11.49
CA TRP A 122 21.95 1.38 11.61
C TRP A 122 20.49 1.18 12.03
N THR A 123 20.07 1.85 13.08
CA THR A 123 18.75 1.66 13.68
C THR A 123 17.90 2.90 13.53
N TYR A 124 16.64 2.68 13.21
CA TYR A 124 15.62 3.70 12.95
C TYR A 124 14.44 3.48 13.87
N ASP A 125 13.79 4.55 14.28
CA ASP A 125 12.51 4.49 14.98
C ASP A 125 11.34 4.18 14.02
N LEU A 126 10.12 4.19 14.52
CA LEU A 126 8.90 3.91 13.72
C LEU A 126 8.56 5.02 12.70
N SER A 127 9.22 6.16 12.79
CA SER A 127 9.11 7.26 11.81
C SER A 127 10.30 7.29 10.84
N LEU A 128 11.08 6.21 10.83
CA LEU A 128 12.33 6.03 10.10
C LEU A 128 13.34 7.17 10.30
N ILE A 129 13.32 7.76 11.50
CA ILE A 129 14.37 8.66 11.96
C ILE A 129 15.53 7.79 12.47
N HIS A 130 16.71 8.05 11.97
CA HIS A 130 17.92 7.35 12.41
C HIS A 130 18.24 7.71 13.87
N ILE A 131 18.34 6.72 14.73
CA ILE A 131 18.53 6.90 16.18
C ILE A 131 19.86 6.36 16.71
N SER A 132 20.50 5.40 16.03
CA SER A 132 21.81 4.88 16.46
C SER A 132 22.59 4.22 15.32
N GLU A 133 23.92 4.29 15.46
CA GLU A 133 24.89 3.53 14.69
C GLU A 133 25.60 2.55 15.63
N PRO A 134 26.02 1.36 15.16
CA PRO A 134 26.87 0.52 15.96
C PRO A 134 28.22 1.24 16.18
N THR A 135 28.58 1.45 17.43
CA THR A 135 29.93 1.88 17.77
C THR A 135 30.88 0.75 17.37
N ARG A 136 31.79 0.99 16.43
CA ARG A 136 32.92 0.10 16.22
C ARG A 136 33.77 0.12 17.50
N PRO A 137 34.02 -1.02 18.15
CA PRO A 137 35.13 -1.07 19.11
C PRO A 137 36.41 -0.79 18.31
N TYR A 138 37.12 0.21 18.67
CA TYR A 138 38.48 0.47 18.19
C TYR A 138 39.42 -0.59 18.71
#